data_fefa6d406762a2c22fcdee5fb092c96a
#
_entry.id   fefa6d406762a2c22fcdee5fb092c96a
#
_cell.length_a   1.000
_cell.length_b   1.000
_cell.length_c   1.000
_cell.angle_alpha   90.00
_cell.angle_beta   90.00
_cell.angle_gamma   90.00
#
_symmetry.space_group_name_H-M   'P 1'
#
loop_
_entity.id
_entity.type
_entity.pdbx_description
1 polymer ?
#
loop_
_entity_poly.entity_id
_entity_poly.type
_entity_poly.pdbx_seq_one_letter_code
_entity_poly.pdbx_strand_id
1 'polypeptide(L)'
;MIYKIYNRGVSGLNTDEFLENIDTLLLDLEPSKIFINIGTNDITKERFGDQWMLHLMDNICRIMEIIKFRIPNVEIFIMAFYPANLHLPWQTEQSIQWMKLRTPENLILCNHRLKEIAEKYGCRYLNCNEALVDEHGEQKSEYAIDGVHMYANGYLNVFKSLKPYL
;
A
#
# COMPACT_ATOMS: atom_id res chain seq x y z
N MET A 1 -26.47 -7.54 5.43
CA MET A 1 -25.38 -8.25 6.12
C MET A 1 -24.59 -7.19 6.87
N ILE A 2 -24.29 -7.40 8.15
CA ILE A 2 -23.48 -6.44 8.95
C ILE A 2 -22.05 -6.98 8.96
N TYR A 3 -21.13 -6.22 8.36
CA TYR A 3 -19.71 -6.57 8.40
C TYR A 3 -19.06 -5.93 9.62
N LYS A 4 -18.16 -6.66 10.26
CA LYS A 4 -17.26 -6.13 11.26
C LYS A 4 -15.94 -5.78 10.58
N ILE A 5 -15.58 -4.49 10.60
CA ILE A 5 -14.37 -3.99 9.97
C ILE A 5 -13.32 -3.74 11.04
N TYR A 6 -12.10 -4.25 10.82
CA TYR A 6 -10.94 -4.02 11.67
C TYR A 6 -9.92 -3.17 10.91
N ASN A 7 -9.59 -2.01 11.45
CA ASN A 7 -8.41 -1.27 11.00
C ASN A 7 -7.19 -1.78 11.76
N ARG A 8 -6.23 -2.34 11.03
CA ARG A 8 -4.97 -2.91 11.56
C ARG A 8 -3.75 -2.20 11.00
N GLY A 9 -3.93 -1.03 10.40
CA GLY A 9 -2.83 -0.18 9.93
C GLY A 9 -1.97 0.31 11.10
N VAL A 10 -0.66 0.18 10.94
CA VAL A 10 0.35 0.66 11.90
C VAL A 10 1.25 1.66 11.18
N SER A 11 1.41 2.85 11.76
CA SER A 11 2.23 3.90 11.17
C SER A 11 3.69 3.48 11.10
N GLY A 12 4.34 3.74 9.96
CA GLY A 12 5.76 3.43 9.74
C GLY A 12 6.08 1.96 9.50
N LEU A 13 5.11 1.05 9.58
CA LEU A 13 5.33 -0.38 9.41
C LEU A 13 5.82 -0.70 8.00
N ASN A 14 6.88 -1.48 7.89
CA ASN A 14 7.39 -2.05 6.64
C ASN A 14 7.02 -3.53 6.51
N THR A 15 7.37 -4.15 5.38
CA THR A 15 6.99 -5.54 5.11
C THR A 15 7.69 -6.56 5.98
N ASP A 16 8.95 -6.32 6.44
CA ASP A 16 9.65 -7.20 7.36
C ASP A 16 8.94 -7.22 8.71
N GLU A 17 8.68 -6.04 9.27
CA GLU A 17 7.98 -5.89 10.55
C GLU A 17 6.55 -6.44 10.49
N PHE A 18 5.89 -6.31 9.33
CA PHE A 18 4.58 -6.93 9.12
C PHE A 18 4.68 -8.46 9.16
N LEU A 19 5.68 -9.06 8.48
CA LEU A 19 5.91 -10.51 8.49
C LEU A 19 6.23 -11.05 9.88
N GLU A 20 7.02 -10.32 10.67
CA GLU A 20 7.34 -10.68 12.05
C GLU A 20 6.10 -10.69 12.95
N ASN A 21 5.09 -9.89 12.64
CA ASN A 21 3.91 -9.70 13.47
C ASN A 21 2.60 -10.13 12.77
N ILE A 22 2.68 -10.89 11.68
CA ILE A 22 1.54 -11.22 10.81
C ILE A 22 0.42 -11.96 11.56
N ASP A 23 0.76 -12.80 12.53
CA ASP A 23 -0.23 -13.51 13.34
C ASP A 23 -1.14 -12.52 14.08
N THR A 24 -0.56 -11.64 14.88
CA THR A 24 -1.31 -10.68 15.71
C THR A 24 -1.94 -9.54 14.90
N LEU A 25 -1.29 -9.12 13.81
CA LEU A 25 -1.81 -8.05 12.97
C LEU A 25 -2.96 -8.52 12.08
N LEU A 26 -2.97 -9.79 11.68
CA LEU A 26 -3.89 -10.26 10.65
C LEU A 26 -4.50 -11.64 10.94
N LEU A 27 -3.67 -12.67 11.15
CA LEU A 27 -4.14 -14.05 11.07
C LEU A 27 -5.03 -14.43 12.25
N ASP A 28 -4.78 -13.94 13.48
CA ASP A 28 -5.59 -14.18 14.66
C ASP A 28 -7.04 -13.67 14.55
N LEU A 29 -7.31 -12.79 13.57
CA LEU A 29 -8.67 -12.31 13.30
C LEU A 29 -9.49 -13.26 12.44
N GLU A 30 -8.86 -14.22 11.77
CA GLU A 30 -9.48 -15.14 10.81
C GLU A 30 -10.45 -14.41 9.83
N PRO A 31 -9.99 -13.35 9.14
CA PRO A 31 -10.87 -12.52 8.34
C PRO A 31 -11.38 -13.28 7.11
N SER A 32 -12.63 -13.04 6.72
CA SER A 32 -13.17 -13.55 5.45
C SER A 32 -12.72 -12.72 4.25
N LYS A 33 -12.28 -11.47 4.48
CA LYS A 33 -11.85 -10.53 3.46
C LYS A 33 -10.72 -9.65 3.97
N ILE A 34 -9.70 -9.42 3.14
CA ILE A 34 -8.52 -8.61 3.46
C ILE A 34 -8.34 -7.56 2.37
N PHE A 35 -8.18 -6.30 2.78
CA PHE A 35 -7.66 -5.22 1.95
C PHE A 35 -6.27 -4.86 2.47
N ILE A 36 -5.22 -5.15 1.70
CA ILE A 36 -3.84 -4.95 2.12
C ILE A 36 -3.16 -3.85 1.30
N ASN A 37 -2.64 -2.85 2.01
CA ASN A 37 -1.79 -1.79 1.48
C ASN A 37 -0.60 -1.65 2.43
N ILE A 38 0.49 -2.35 2.13
CA ILE A 38 1.72 -2.40 2.92
C ILE A 38 2.93 -2.37 1.97
N GLY A 39 4.00 -1.69 2.34
CA GLY A 39 5.26 -1.71 1.61
C GLY A 39 5.77 -0.36 1.13
N THR A 40 5.01 0.73 1.26
CA THR A 40 5.52 2.06 0.90
C THR A 40 6.70 2.49 1.78
N ASN A 41 6.80 1.98 3.01
CA ASN A 41 7.93 2.23 3.90
C ASN A 41 9.18 1.40 3.55
N ASP A 42 9.06 0.46 2.63
CA ASP A 42 10.19 -0.31 2.07
C ASP A 42 10.87 0.43 0.90
N ILE A 43 10.22 1.46 0.34
CA ILE A 43 10.73 2.24 -0.79
C ILE A 43 11.83 3.18 -0.30
N THR A 44 12.99 2.61 0.05
CA THR A 44 14.15 3.34 0.54
C THR A 44 15.45 2.58 0.24
N LYS A 45 16.52 3.33 -0.13
CA LYS A 45 17.86 2.76 -0.29
C LYS A 45 18.63 2.65 1.03
N GLU A 46 18.23 3.37 2.04
CA GLU A 46 18.93 3.40 3.33
C GLU A 46 18.94 2.03 4.01
N ARG A 47 17.86 1.26 3.83
CA ARG A 47 17.72 -0.07 4.43
C ARG A 47 18.10 -1.20 3.48
N PHE A 48 17.77 -1.10 2.18
CA PHE A 48 17.87 -2.21 1.22
C PHE A 48 18.76 -1.90 0.01
N GLY A 49 19.43 -0.73 -0.02
CA GLY A 49 20.25 -0.30 -1.14
C GLY A 49 19.46 -0.30 -2.46
N ASP A 50 20.10 -0.75 -3.55
CA ASP A 50 19.45 -0.83 -4.87
C ASP A 50 18.52 -2.06 -5.01
N GLN A 51 18.49 -2.96 -4.02
CA GLN A 51 17.65 -4.16 -4.02
C GLN A 51 16.28 -3.94 -3.35
N TRP A 52 15.96 -2.71 -2.94
CA TRP A 52 14.73 -2.40 -2.19
C TRP A 52 13.46 -2.93 -2.86
N MET A 53 13.35 -2.81 -4.18
CA MET A 53 12.15 -3.26 -4.91
C MET A 53 12.04 -4.78 -4.93
N LEU A 54 13.15 -5.48 -5.15
CA LEU A 54 13.18 -6.94 -5.12
C LEU A 54 12.77 -7.45 -3.74
N HIS A 55 13.39 -6.91 -2.68
CA HIS A 55 13.08 -7.26 -1.30
C HIS A 55 11.59 -7.03 -0.97
N LEU A 56 11.06 -5.86 -1.34
CA LEU A 56 9.65 -5.53 -1.15
C LEU A 56 8.73 -6.57 -1.83
N MET A 57 8.99 -6.88 -3.10
CA MET A 57 8.11 -7.79 -3.86
C MET A 57 8.23 -9.23 -3.35
N ASP A 58 9.41 -9.67 -2.93
CA ASP A 58 9.62 -10.98 -2.30
C ASP A 58 8.83 -11.08 -0.98
N ASN A 59 8.85 -10.04 -0.16
CA ASN A 59 8.07 -10.01 1.07
C ASN A 59 6.56 -10.01 0.81
N ILE A 60 6.08 -9.28 -0.19
CA ILE A 60 4.65 -9.34 -0.58
C ILE A 60 4.28 -10.77 -1.01
N CYS A 61 5.13 -11.44 -1.79
CA CYS A 61 4.90 -12.84 -2.15
C CYS A 61 4.81 -13.74 -0.90
N ARG A 62 5.75 -13.61 0.04
CA ARG A 62 5.74 -14.38 1.30
C ARG A 62 4.48 -14.10 2.13
N ILE A 63 4.04 -12.84 2.21
CA ILE A 63 2.78 -12.47 2.87
C ILE A 63 1.61 -13.22 2.23
N MET A 64 1.51 -13.23 0.90
CA MET A 64 0.43 -13.94 0.20
C MET A 64 0.48 -15.45 0.45
N GLU A 65 1.66 -16.05 0.44
CA GLU A 65 1.85 -17.47 0.73
C GLU A 65 1.38 -17.84 2.14
N ILE A 66 1.79 -17.07 3.14
CA ILE A 66 1.39 -17.30 4.54
C ILE A 66 -0.12 -17.16 4.70
N ILE A 67 -0.73 -16.08 4.18
CA ILE A 67 -2.17 -15.85 4.30
C ILE A 67 -2.95 -16.99 3.63
N LYS A 68 -2.60 -17.36 2.40
CA LYS A 68 -3.26 -18.44 1.66
C LYS A 68 -3.12 -19.81 2.33
N PHE A 69 -1.98 -20.07 2.95
CA PHE A 69 -1.77 -21.29 3.70
C PHE A 69 -2.60 -21.34 4.99
N ARG A 70 -2.65 -20.23 5.74
CA ARG A 70 -3.31 -20.15 7.04
C ARG A 70 -4.82 -19.92 6.95
N ILE A 71 -5.29 -19.20 5.92
CA ILE A 71 -6.70 -18.86 5.71
C ILE A 71 -7.05 -19.15 4.22
N PRO A 72 -7.22 -20.41 3.81
CA PRO A 72 -7.31 -20.79 2.38
C PRO A 72 -8.46 -20.15 1.62
N ASN A 73 -9.58 -19.84 2.28
CA ASN A 73 -10.80 -19.33 1.65
C ASN A 73 -10.95 -17.80 1.75
N VAL A 74 -9.92 -17.08 2.21
CA VAL A 74 -9.98 -15.63 2.35
C VAL A 74 -9.97 -14.92 0.99
N GLU A 75 -10.83 -13.93 0.83
CA GLU A 75 -10.78 -13.02 -0.32
C GLU A 75 -9.75 -11.92 -0.06
N ILE A 76 -8.73 -11.81 -0.91
CA ILE A 76 -7.63 -10.86 -0.74
C ILE A 76 -7.68 -9.81 -1.85
N PHE A 77 -7.64 -8.54 -1.44
CA PHE A 77 -7.45 -7.37 -2.30
C PHE A 77 -6.08 -6.77 -2.02
N ILE A 78 -5.16 -6.88 -2.98
CA ILE A 78 -3.89 -6.16 -2.95
C ILE A 78 -4.16 -4.77 -3.51
N MET A 79 -4.02 -3.75 -2.67
CA MET A 79 -4.29 -2.37 -3.06
C MET A 79 -3.04 -1.73 -3.68
N ALA A 80 -3.26 -0.93 -4.71
CA ALA A 80 -2.21 -0.09 -5.27
C ALA A 80 -1.62 0.84 -4.21
N PHE A 81 -0.32 1.06 -4.24
CA PHE A 81 0.30 2.15 -3.47
C PHE A 81 -0.27 3.48 -3.91
N TYR A 82 -0.57 4.32 -2.94
CA TYR A 82 -1.07 5.66 -3.20
C TYR A 82 0.01 6.54 -3.86
N PRO A 83 -0.40 7.53 -4.68
CA PRO A 83 0.54 8.48 -5.27
C PRO A 83 1.21 9.29 -4.16
N ALA A 84 2.44 9.72 -4.41
CA ALA A 84 3.14 10.71 -3.61
C ALA A 84 3.27 12.03 -4.38
N ASN A 85 3.57 13.11 -3.67
CA ASN A 85 3.88 14.40 -4.28
C ASN A 85 5.18 14.95 -3.67
N LEU A 86 6.21 15.10 -4.49
CA LEU A 86 7.53 15.57 -4.09
C LEU A 86 7.71 17.08 -4.28
N HIS A 87 6.69 17.79 -4.76
CA HIS A 87 6.77 19.18 -5.21
C HIS A 87 5.83 20.13 -4.46
N LEU A 88 5.31 19.71 -3.29
CA LEU A 88 4.45 20.59 -2.50
C LEU A 88 5.25 21.78 -1.95
N PRO A 89 4.72 23.01 -2.04
CA PRO A 89 5.47 24.22 -1.67
C PRO A 89 5.78 24.35 -0.18
N TRP A 90 5.17 23.51 0.66
CA TRP A 90 5.40 23.50 2.12
C TRP A 90 6.25 22.32 2.61
N GLN A 91 6.79 21.48 1.70
CA GLN A 91 7.67 20.39 2.06
C GLN A 91 9.04 20.90 2.52
N THR A 92 9.63 20.18 3.45
CA THR A 92 11.01 20.38 3.88
C THR A 92 11.98 19.56 3.03
N GLU A 93 13.23 19.99 2.90
CA GLU A 93 14.27 19.21 2.23
C GLU A 93 14.42 17.81 2.85
N GLN A 94 14.28 17.70 4.17
CA GLN A 94 14.34 16.43 4.88
C GLN A 94 13.21 15.47 4.46
N SER A 95 11.97 15.98 4.32
CA SER A 95 10.83 15.18 3.87
C SER A 95 11.01 14.72 2.43
N ILE A 96 11.47 15.61 1.54
CA ILE A 96 11.76 15.27 0.13
C ILE A 96 12.85 14.20 0.05
N GLN A 97 13.94 14.35 0.80
CA GLN A 97 15.03 13.37 0.82
C GLN A 97 14.55 11.99 1.29
N TRP A 98 13.70 11.93 2.30
CA TRP A 98 13.13 10.68 2.79
C TRP A 98 12.21 10.00 1.77
N MET A 99 11.49 10.79 0.96
CA MET A 99 10.54 10.30 -0.04
C MET A 99 11.12 10.16 -1.45
N LYS A 100 12.38 10.51 -1.66
CA LYS A 100 13.00 10.67 -3.00
C LYS A 100 12.82 9.51 -3.98
N LEU A 101 12.58 8.30 -3.48
CA LEU A 101 12.30 7.12 -4.31
C LEU A 101 10.81 6.89 -4.57
N ARG A 102 9.91 7.66 -3.94
CA ARG A 102 8.47 7.53 -4.16
C ARG A 102 8.01 8.37 -5.34
N THR A 103 8.78 8.33 -6.42
CA THR A 103 8.43 9.02 -7.67
C THR A 103 7.25 8.34 -8.37
N PRO A 104 6.51 9.04 -9.24
CA PRO A 104 5.43 8.43 -10.03
C PRO A 104 5.88 7.16 -10.77
N GLU A 105 7.08 7.18 -11.39
CA GLU A 105 7.61 6.03 -12.14
C GLU A 105 7.84 4.81 -11.25
N ASN A 106 8.46 5.01 -10.08
CA ASN A 106 8.70 3.91 -9.13
C ASN A 106 7.40 3.35 -8.56
N LEU A 107 6.44 4.23 -8.23
CA LEU A 107 5.13 3.80 -7.72
C LEU A 107 4.32 3.07 -8.79
N ILE A 108 4.35 3.53 -10.05
CA ILE A 108 3.72 2.85 -11.18
C ILE A 108 4.35 1.46 -11.37
N LEU A 109 5.69 1.35 -11.33
CA LEU A 109 6.38 0.07 -11.45
C LEU A 109 6.04 -0.87 -10.31
N CYS A 110 6.03 -0.39 -9.06
CA CYS A 110 5.58 -1.18 -7.91
C CYS A 110 4.15 -1.67 -8.09
N ASN A 111 3.24 -0.79 -8.50
CA ASN A 111 1.84 -1.11 -8.70
C ASN A 111 1.62 -2.14 -9.82
N HIS A 112 2.44 -2.09 -10.86
CA HIS A 112 2.45 -3.13 -11.90
C HIS A 112 2.87 -4.49 -11.32
N ARG A 113 3.94 -4.53 -10.51
CA ARG A 113 4.39 -5.75 -9.84
C ARG A 113 3.36 -6.28 -8.84
N LEU A 114 2.70 -5.41 -8.08
CA LEU A 114 1.61 -5.82 -7.19
C LEU A 114 0.44 -6.47 -7.95
N LYS A 115 0.13 -5.96 -9.14
CA LYS A 115 -0.89 -6.58 -10.01
C LYS A 115 -0.47 -7.96 -10.49
N GLU A 116 0.78 -8.14 -10.93
CA GLU A 116 1.33 -9.46 -11.32
C GLU A 116 1.28 -10.45 -10.14
N ILE A 117 1.62 -10.01 -8.93
CA ILE A 117 1.53 -10.83 -7.71
C ILE A 117 0.08 -11.19 -7.41
N ALA A 118 -0.84 -10.25 -7.53
CA ALA A 118 -2.26 -10.54 -7.33
C ALA A 118 -2.76 -11.62 -8.29
N GLU A 119 -2.41 -11.55 -9.57
CA GLU A 119 -2.73 -12.56 -10.59
C GLU A 119 -2.10 -13.91 -10.24
N LYS A 120 -0.81 -13.93 -9.89
CA LYS A 120 -0.07 -15.16 -9.51
C LYS A 120 -0.73 -15.92 -8.35
N TYR A 121 -1.19 -15.19 -7.33
CA TYR A 121 -1.78 -15.80 -6.13
C TYR A 121 -3.31 -15.88 -6.17
N GLY A 122 -3.97 -15.57 -7.29
CA GLY A 122 -5.43 -15.58 -7.41
C GLY A 122 -6.09 -14.59 -6.44
N CYS A 123 -5.45 -13.44 -6.21
CA CYS A 123 -5.95 -12.31 -5.46
C CYS A 123 -6.52 -11.25 -6.41
N ARG A 124 -7.28 -10.31 -5.87
CA ARG A 124 -7.77 -9.16 -6.64
C ARG A 124 -6.81 -7.98 -6.46
N TYR A 125 -6.45 -7.33 -7.57
CA TYR A 125 -5.74 -6.05 -7.52
C TYR A 125 -6.76 -4.92 -7.52
N LEU A 126 -6.61 -3.96 -6.60
CA LEU A 126 -7.51 -2.82 -6.46
C LEU A 126 -6.74 -1.51 -6.55
N ASN A 127 -6.99 -0.75 -7.60
CA ASN A 127 -6.44 0.60 -7.77
C ASN A 127 -7.50 1.65 -7.40
N CYS A 128 -7.24 2.41 -6.33
CA CYS A 128 -8.11 3.48 -5.83
C CYS A 128 -7.54 4.89 -6.14
N ASN A 129 -6.56 5.01 -7.04
CA ASN A 129 -5.77 6.23 -7.23
C ASN A 129 -6.35 7.21 -8.25
N GLU A 130 -7.33 6.81 -9.07
CA GLU A 130 -7.82 7.62 -10.20
C GLU A 130 -8.20 9.05 -9.81
N ALA A 131 -8.90 9.23 -8.69
CA ALA A 131 -9.28 10.55 -8.20
C ALA A 131 -8.14 11.30 -7.48
N LEU A 132 -7.06 10.60 -7.12
CA LEU A 132 -6.00 11.13 -6.27
C LEU A 132 -4.85 11.76 -7.05
N VAL A 133 -4.67 11.37 -8.31
CA VAL A 133 -3.55 11.81 -9.15
C VAL A 133 -3.88 13.05 -9.96
N ASP A 134 -2.89 13.90 -10.15
CA ASP A 134 -2.91 15.00 -11.09
C ASP A 134 -2.43 14.57 -12.50
N GLU A 135 -2.24 15.52 -13.40
CA GLU A 135 -1.75 15.31 -14.77
C GLU A 135 -0.31 14.81 -14.86
N HIS A 136 0.47 14.91 -13.76
CA HIS A 136 1.86 14.43 -13.67
C HIS A 136 1.94 13.05 -12.98
N GLY A 137 0.81 12.49 -12.53
CA GLY A 137 0.77 11.23 -11.79
C GLY A 137 1.13 11.38 -10.31
N GLU A 138 1.26 12.60 -9.81
CA GLU A 138 1.53 12.91 -8.42
C GLU A 138 0.23 13.04 -7.62
N GLN A 139 0.33 12.90 -6.29
CA GLN A 139 -0.81 13.15 -5.41
C GLN A 139 -1.24 14.61 -5.52
N LYS A 140 -2.52 14.85 -5.81
CA LYS A 140 -3.05 16.21 -5.84
C LYS A 140 -2.80 16.94 -4.54
N SER A 141 -2.32 18.18 -4.62
CA SER A 141 -1.96 19.00 -3.45
C SER A 141 -3.13 19.21 -2.48
N GLU A 142 -4.36 19.25 -2.98
CA GLU A 142 -5.58 19.39 -2.17
C GLU A 142 -5.87 18.18 -1.26
N TYR A 143 -5.23 17.03 -1.53
CA TYR A 143 -5.32 15.82 -0.72
C TYR A 143 -4.08 15.60 0.14
N ALA A 144 -2.96 16.25 -0.17
CA ALA A 144 -1.66 15.97 0.41
C ALA A 144 -1.39 16.78 1.70
N ILE A 145 -0.99 16.08 2.77
CA ILE A 145 -0.51 16.72 4.00
C ILE A 145 0.98 17.07 3.87
N ASP A 146 1.78 16.08 3.53
CA ASP A 146 3.25 16.15 3.50
C ASP A 146 3.85 15.49 2.26
N GLY A 147 3.01 15.16 1.29
CA GLY A 147 3.37 14.49 0.04
C GLY A 147 3.22 12.97 0.06
N VAL A 148 2.92 12.37 1.21
CA VAL A 148 2.63 10.93 1.35
C VAL A 148 1.30 10.70 2.04
N HIS A 149 1.07 11.41 3.15
CA HIS A 149 -0.18 11.28 3.90
C HIS A 149 -1.27 12.15 3.30
N MET A 150 -2.51 11.67 3.38
CA MET A 150 -3.68 12.36 2.83
C MET A 150 -4.54 13.00 3.92
N TYR A 151 -5.17 14.11 3.56
CA TYR A 151 -6.31 14.64 4.31
C TYR A 151 -7.53 13.71 4.19
N ALA A 152 -8.52 13.94 5.05
CA ALA A 152 -9.76 13.14 5.08
C ALA A 152 -10.50 13.10 3.73
N ASN A 153 -10.45 14.18 2.94
CA ASN A 153 -11.06 14.23 1.61
C ASN A 153 -10.38 13.27 0.61
N GLY A 154 -9.06 13.06 0.70
CA GLY A 154 -8.34 12.05 -0.08
C GLY A 154 -8.80 10.63 0.30
N TYR A 155 -8.82 10.30 1.60
CA TYR A 155 -9.33 9.01 2.08
C TYR A 155 -10.79 8.77 1.74
N LEU A 156 -11.63 9.81 1.67
CA LEU A 156 -13.01 9.69 1.23
C LEU A 156 -13.10 9.21 -0.23
N ASN A 157 -12.21 9.65 -1.11
CA ASN A 157 -12.15 9.17 -2.50
C ASN A 157 -11.67 7.71 -2.57
N VAL A 158 -10.66 7.34 -1.78
CA VAL A 158 -10.25 5.92 -1.62
C VAL A 158 -11.45 5.08 -1.17
N PHE A 159 -12.18 5.52 -0.15
CA PHE A 159 -13.36 4.80 0.35
C PHE A 159 -14.45 4.64 -0.71
N LYS A 160 -14.73 5.66 -1.51
CA LYS A 160 -15.71 5.56 -2.62
C LYS A 160 -15.34 4.46 -3.60
N SER A 161 -14.05 4.34 -3.95
CA SER A 161 -13.54 3.30 -4.86
C SER A 161 -13.55 1.92 -4.23
N LEU A 162 -13.35 1.83 -2.91
CA LEU A 162 -13.30 0.58 -2.16
C LEU A 162 -14.71 0.05 -1.79
N LYS A 163 -15.67 0.95 -1.58
CA LYS A 163 -17.02 0.63 -1.10
C LYS A 163 -17.74 -0.50 -1.87
N PRO A 164 -17.64 -0.62 -3.21
CA PRO A 164 -18.29 -1.70 -3.95
C PRO A 164 -17.79 -3.12 -3.60
N TYR A 165 -16.65 -3.22 -2.92
CA TYR A 165 -16.01 -4.48 -2.57
C TYR A 165 -16.19 -4.89 -1.09
N LEU A 166 -16.85 -4.06 -0.30
CA LEU A 166 -17.14 -4.32 1.12
C LEU A 166 -18.25 -5.35 1.34
#